data_0f58de973a3d89cba477e2adb4b476e0
#
_entry.id   0f58de973a3d89cba477e2adb4b476e0
#
_cell.length_a   1.000
_cell.length_b   1.000
_cell.length_c   1.000
_cell.angle_alpha   90.00
_cell.angle_beta   90.00
_cell.angle_gamma   90.00
#
_symmetry.space_group_name_H-M   'P 1'
#
loop_
_entity.id
_entity.type
_entity.pdbx_description
1 polymer ?
#
loop_
_entity_poly.entity_id
_entity_poly.type
_entity_poly.pdbx_seq_one_letter_code
_entity_poly.pdbx_strand_id
1 'polypeptide(L)'
;MIIFDRQKQRLLLEGKEYTPGDIHSLVAEGEGNHPSAIWDLYLFLNEWFNDDPVITVHTSGSTGAPKELLVRKDQMIQSARLTCEFLDLKQGETALLCMNLRYIGAMMVVVRSLIAGLNLIVRRASGHPLADVDTPLRFAAMVPLQVYNTFQIPEEKEKLKQTEILIIGGGAVDKALEEKIRNLSNAVYSTYGMTETLSHIALRRLNG
;
A
#
# COMPACT_ATOMS: atom_id res chain seq x y z
N MET A 1 -5.82 -17.79 -19.39
CA MET A 1 -5.85 -16.47 -18.74
C MET A 1 -6.88 -16.54 -17.62
N ILE A 2 -6.46 -16.50 -16.36
CA ILE A 2 -7.38 -16.50 -15.22
C ILE A 2 -8.08 -15.13 -15.23
N ILE A 3 -9.37 -15.12 -15.55
CA ILE A 3 -10.20 -13.91 -15.45
C ILE A 3 -10.34 -13.64 -13.95
N PHE A 4 -9.75 -12.57 -13.50
CA PHE A 4 -9.81 -12.14 -12.10
C PHE A 4 -11.17 -11.45 -11.87
N ASP A 5 -12.07 -12.15 -11.22
CA ASP A 5 -13.41 -11.65 -10.91
C ASP A 5 -13.36 -10.80 -9.63
N ARG A 6 -13.43 -9.47 -9.78
CA ARG A 6 -13.40 -8.53 -8.65
C ARG A 6 -14.54 -8.77 -7.65
N GLN A 7 -15.70 -9.23 -8.11
CA GLN A 7 -16.85 -9.51 -7.25
C GLN A 7 -16.63 -10.73 -6.33
N LYS A 8 -15.62 -11.54 -6.61
CA LYS A 8 -15.23 -12.68 -5.77
C LYS A 8 -14.06 -12.39 -4.84
N GLN A 9 -13.46 -11.21 -4.94
CA GLN A 9 -12.38 -10.82 -4.04
C GLN A 9 -12.89 -10.68 -2.60
N ARG A 10 -11.98 -10.92 -1.66
CA ARG A 10 -12.19 -10.72 -0.22
C ARG A 10 -11.04 -9.87 0.30
N LEU A 11 -11.34 -8.91 1.12
CA LEU A 11 -10.32 -8.19 1.88
C LEU A 11 -10.25 -8.78 3.28
N LEU A 12 -9.07 -9.23 3.68
CA LEU A 12 -8.76 -9.50 5.07
C LEU A 12 -8.23 -8.21 5.69
N LEU A 13 -8.99 -7.58 6.59
CA LEU A 13 -8.66 -6.32 7.24
C LEU A 13 -8.59 -6.54 8.75
N GLU A 14 -7.41 -6.40 9.33
CA GLU A 14 -7.15 -6.57 10.76
C GLU A 14 -7.79 -7.87 11.32
N GLY A 15 -7.66 -8.96 10.57
CA GLY A 15 -8.16 -10.29 10.93
C GLY A 15 -9.62 -10.57 10.58
N LYS A 16 -10.37 -9.60 10.03
CA LYS A 16 -11.76 -9.78 9.60
C LYS A 16 -11.88 -9.74 8.08
N GLU A 17 -12.61 -10.70 7.52
CA GLU A 17 -12.92 -10.72 6.09
C GLU A 17 -14.08 -9.77 5.75
N TYR A 18 -13.93 -9.10 4.59
CA TYR A 18 -14.95 -8.25 3.99
C TYR A 18 -15.19 -8.63 2.54
N THR A 19 -16.45 -8.81 2.17
CA THR A 19 -16.90 -9.04 0.79
C THR A 19 -17.21 -7.69 0.11
N PRO A 20 -17.35 -7.65 -1.23
CA PRO A 20 -17.87 -6.48 -1.92
C PRO A 20 -19.21 -6.00 -1.38
N GLY A 21 -20.11 -6.92 -1.02
CA GLY A 21 -21.41 -6.60 -0.44
C GLY A 21 -21.31 -5.94 0.94
N ASP A 22 -20.38 -6.41 1.79
CA ASP A 22 -20.14 -5.79 3.10
C ASP A 22 -19.64 -4.34 2.92
N ILE A 23 -18.69 -4.12 2.01
CA ILE A 23 -18.16 -2.78 1.74
C ILE A 23 -19.25 -1.85 1.22
N HIS A 24 -20.08 -2.33 0.28
CA HIS A 24 -21.19 -1.53 -0.26
C HIS A 24 -22.16 -1.13 0.84
N SER A 25 -22.54 -2.04 1.75
CA SER A 25 -23.41 -1.77 2.87
C SER A 25 -22.82 -0.73 3.83
N LEU A 26 -21.54 -0.89 4.20
CA LEU A 26 -20.83 0.05 5.07
C LEU A 26 -20.80 1.47 4.49
N VAL A 27 -20.56 1.60 3.18
CA VAL A 27 -20.54 2.91 2.52
C VAL A 27 -21.94 3.51 2.43
N ALA A 28 -22.99 2.69 2.23
CA ALA A 28 -24.38 3.15 2.20
C ALA A 28 -24.86 3.63 3.59
N GLU A 29 -24.34 3.06 4.69
CA GLU A 29 -24.62 3.51 6.06
C GLU A 29 -23.95 4.85 6.40
N GLY A 30 -22.91 5.26 5.65
CA GLY A 30 -22.16 6.49 5.84
C GLY A 30 -20.95 6.36 6.75
N GLU A 31 -20.20 7.45 6.92
CA GLU A 31 -18.92 7.47 7.64
C GLU A 31 -19.06 7.01 9.11
N GLY A 32 -20.15 7.39 9.76
CA GLY A 32 -20.43 7.01 11.15
C GLY A 32 -19.27 7.37 12.09
N ASN A 33 -18.83 6.40 12.90
CA ASN A 33 -17.70 6.53 13.83
C ASN A 33 -16.41 5.87 13.32
N HIS A 34 -16.31 5.58 12.01
CA HIS A 34 -15.11 4.96 11.47
C HIS A 34 -13.93 5.93 11.51
N PRO A 35 -12.71 5.47 11.86
CA PRO A 35 -11.50 6.27 11.69
C PRO A 35 -11.35 6.69 10.22
N SER A 36 -10.93 7.93 9.96
CA SER A 36 -10.83 8.49 8.61
C SER A 36 -10.04 7.62 7.62
N ALA A 37 -8.97 6.96 8.07
CA ALA A 37 -8.18 6.06 7.21
C ALA A 37 -8.96 4.80 6.80
N ILE A 38 -9.81 4.28 7.68
CA ILE A 38 -10.70 3.14 7.38
C ILE A 38 -11.83 3.59 6.45
N TRP A 39 -12.38 4.77 6.67
CA TRP A 39 -13.41 5.34 5.80
C TRP A 39 -12.89 5.57 4.38
N ASP A 40 -11.71 6.17 4.22
CA ASP A 40 -11.04 6.32 2.93
C ASP A 40 -10.84 4.96 2.23
N LEU A 41 -10.50 3.91 3.01
CA LEU A 41 -10.36 2.55 2.47
C LEU A 41 -11.70 2.00 1.97
N TYR A 42 -12.80 2.19 2.71
CA TYR A 42 -14.12 1.73 2.28
C TYR A 42 -14.58 2.45 1.01
N LEU A 43 -14.36 3.75 0.91
CA LEU A 43 -14.68 4.52 -0.30
C LEU A 43 -13.87 4.00 -1.51
N PHE A 44 -12.56 3.78 -1.34
CA PHE A 44 -11.73 3.20 -2.39
C PHE A 44 -12.22 1.80 -2.80
N LEU A 45 -12.52 0.94 -1.85
CA LEU A 45 -13.00 -0.42 -2.12
C LEU A 45 -14.36 -0.44 -2.81
N ASN A 46 -15.27 0.45 -2.44
CA ASN A 46 -16.56 0.59 -3.09
C ASN A 46 -16.40 0.98 -4.57
N GLU A 47 -15.47 1.89 -4.87
CA GLU A 47 -15.10 2.24 -6.24
C GLU A 47 -14.35 1.07 -6.94
N TRP A 48 -13.50 0.35 -6.23
CA TRP A 48 -12.79 -0.81 -6.77
C TRP A 48 -13.72 -1.94 -7.19
N PHE A 49 -14.74 -2.23 -6.41
CA PHE A 49 -15.67 -3.34 -6.62
C PHE A 49 -16.82 -3.01 -7.58
N ASN A 50 -17.05 -1.76 -7.94
CA ASN A 50 -18.07 -1.42 -8.94
C ASN A 50 -17.68 -1.93 -10.35
N ASP A 51 -18.63 -1.90 -11.28
CA ASP A 51 -18.45 -2.43 -12.64
C ASP A 51 -17.59 -1.53 -13.54
N ASP A 52 -17.31 -0.30 -13.14
CA ASP A 52 -16.45 0.59 -13.92
C ASP A 52 -15.06 -0.04 -14.12
N PRO A 53 -14.54 -0.14 -15.36
CA PRO A 53 -13.24 -0.70 -15.65
C PRO A 53 -12.07 0.21 -15.24
N VAL A 54 -12.33 1.46 -14.90
CA VAL A 54 -11.33 2.46 -14.52
C VAL A 54 -11.55 2.97 -13.11
N ILE A 55 -10.52 3.58 -12.54
CA ILE A 55 -10.56 4.30 -11.26
C ILE A 55 -9.77 5.60 -11.38
N THR A 56 -10.24 6.65 -10.69
CA THR A 56 -9.55 7.95 -10.66
C THR A 56 -8.40 7.93 -9.68
N VAL A 57 -7.23 8.38 -10.12
CA VAL A 57 -6.04 8.58 -9.28
C VAL A 57 -5.54 10.01 -9.42
N HIS A 58 -4.90 10.52 -8.38
CA HIS A 58 -4.35 11.86 -8.37
C HIS A 58 -2.82 11.80 -8.44
N THR A 59 -2.21 12.66 -9.26
CA THR A 59 -0.76 12.83 -9.24
C THR A 59 -0.36 13.72 -8.06
N SER A 60 0.83 13.50 -7.50
CA SER A 60 1.37 14.32 -6.41
C SER A 60 1.76 15.75 -6.83
N GLY A 61 1.69 16.07 -8.13
CA GLY A 61 1.88 17.43 -8.66
C GLY A 61 3.22 18.05 -8.31
N SER A 62 4.34 17.47 -8.77
CA SER A 62 5.68 18.06 -8.58
C SER A 62 5.86 19.44 -9.23
N THR A 63 4.97 19.84 -10.13
CA THR A 63 5.08 21.07 -10.94
C THR A 63 3.77 21.89 -11.04
N GLY A 64 2.73 21.60 -10.24
CA GLY A 64 1.45 22.30 -10.33
C GLY A 64 0.31 21.65 -9.54
N ALA A 65 -0.93 22.03 -9.85
CA ALA A 65 -2.10 21.40 -9.25
C ALA A 65 -2.14 19.89 -9.53
N PRO A 66 -2.60 19.06 -8.57
CA PRO A 66 -2.80 17.64 -8.79
C PRO A 66 -3.66 17.39 -10.04
N LYS A 67 -3.22 16.49 -10.91
CA LYS A 67 -3.98 16.08 -12.08
C LYS A 67 -4.69 14.78 -11.79
N GLU A 68 -5.93 14.67 -12.25
CA GLU A 68 -6.69 13.44 -12.25
C GLU A 68 -6.31 12.59 -13.47
N LEU A 69 -6.08 11.32 -13.25
CA LEU A 69 -5.83 10.33 -14.29
C LEU A 69 -6.80 9.16 -14.10
N LEU A 70 -7.37 8.68 -15.18
CA LEU A 70 -8.14 7.44 -15.19
C LEU A 70 -7.19 6.28 -15.47
N VAL A 71 -7.13 5.33 -14.54
CA VAL A 71 -6.32 4.12 -14.69
C VAL A 71 -7.20 2.89 -14.74
N ARG A 72 -6.79 1.88 -15.52
CA ARG A 72 -7.54 0.65 -15.70
C ARG A 72 -7.31 -0.30 -14.52
N LYS A 73 -8.40 -0.80 -13.93
CA LYS A 73 -8.35 -1.77 -12.82
C LYS A 73 -7.67 -3.08 -13.20
N ASP A 74 -7.84 -3.56 -14.44
CA ASP A 74 -7.15 -4.78 -14.93
C ASP A 74 -5.64 -4.60 -15.00
N GLN A 75 -5.14 -3.42 -15.37
CA GLN A 75 -3.72 -3.11 -15.36
C GLN A 75 -3.16 -3.03 -13.93
N MET A 76 -3.92 -2.47 -12.99
CA MET A 76 -3.56 -2.48 -11.57
C MET A 76 -3.46 -3.90 -11.02
N ILE A 77 -4.39 -4.78 -11.40
CA ILE A 77 -4.35 -6.22 -11.04
C ILE A 77 -3.07 -6.86 -11.57
N GLN A 78 -2.70 -6.65 -12.83
CA GLN A 78 -1.49 -7.24 -13.41
C GLN A 78 -0.23 -6.72 -12.71
N SER A 79 -0.12 -5.41 -12.47
CA SER A 79 1.01 -4.83 -11.73
C SER A 79 1.11 -5.38 -10.30
N ALA A 80 -0.02 -5.54 -9.61
CA ALA A 80 -0.06 -6.12 -8.27
C ALA A 80 0.42 -7.57 -8.27
N ARG A 81 -0.05 -8.40 -9.23
CA ARG A 81 0.38 -9.80 -9.36
C ARG A 81 1.87 -9.93 -9.53
N LEU A 82 2.46 -9.20 -10.47
CA LEU A 82 3.91 -9.22 -10.70
C LEU A 82 4.70 -8.86 -9.43
N THR A 83 4.22 -7.87 -8.67
CA THR A 83 4.87 -7.49 -7.40
C THR A 83 4.70 -8.58 -6.34
N CYS A 84 3.52 -9.14 -6.18
CA CYS A 84 3.25 -10.19 -5.20
C CYS A 84 4.07 -11.45 -5.49
N GLU A 85 4.18 -11.84 -6.77
CA GLU A 85 5.00 -12.96 -7.22
C GLU A 85 6.49 -12.70 -6.96
N PHE A 86 7.00 -11.53 -7.33
CA PHE A 86 8.41 -11.17 -7.12
C PHE A 86 8.80 -11.13 -5.63
N LEU A 87 7.91 -10.62 -4.76
CA LEU A 87 8.14 -10.49 -3.32
C LEU A 87 7.72 -11.74 -2.54
N ASP A 88 7.23 -12.78 -3.22
CA ASP A 88 6.71 -14.03 -2.62
C ASP A 88 5.70 -13.76 -1.49
N LEU A 89 4.73 -12.86 -1.74
CA LEU A 89 3.68 -12.52 -0.78
C LEU A 89 2.56 -13.58 -0.81
N LYS A 90 2.17 -14.07 0.38
CA LYS A 90 1.26 -15.21 0.55
C LYS A 90 0.01 -14.82 1.34
N GLN A 91 -1.05 -15.57 1.12
CA GLN A 91 -2.32 -15.41 1.82
C GLN A 91 -2.13 -15.46 3.35
N GLY A 92 -2.78 -14.54 4.05
CA GLY A 92 -2.76 -14.41 5.49
C GLY A 92 -1.57 -13.63 6.05
N GLU A 93 -0.52 -13.37 5.24
CA GLU A 93 0.60 -12.52 5.67
C GLU A 93 0.15 -11.06 5.85
N THR A 94 0.83 -10.34 6.75
CA THR A 94 0.46 -8.97 7.10
C THR A 94 1.06 -7.93 6.16
N ALA A 95 0.24 -6.95 5.77
CA ALA A 95 0.67 -5.80 4.99
C ALA A 95 0.23 -4.49 5.68
N LEU A 96 1.08 -3.46 5.64
CA LEU A 96 0.77 -2.15 6.22
C LEU A 96 0.34 -1.15 5.14
N LEU A 97 -0.84 -0.56 5.30
CA LEU A 97 -1.30 0.65 4.62
C LEU A 97 -1.13 1.85 5.56
N CYS A 98 -0.19 2.74 5.25
CA CYS A 98 0.13 3.93 6.04
C CYS A 98 0.31 5.18 5.17
N MET A 99 -0.26 5.17 3.98
CA MET A 99 -0.20 6.26 3.01
C MET A 99 -1.62 6.69 2.62
N ASN A 100 -1.75 7.92 2.10
CA ASN A 100 -3.03 8.46 1.69
C ASN A 100 -3.53 7.80 0.40
N LEU A 101 -4.75 7.26 0.43
CA LEU A 101 -5.41 6.56 -0.68
C LEU A 101 -5.76 7.44 -1.89
N ARG A 102 -5.54 8.75 -1.83
CA ARG A 102 -5.60 9.62 -3.01
C ARG A 102 -4.48 9.32 -4.02
N TYR A 103 -3.40 8.66 -3.60
CA TYR A 103 -2.23 8.40 -4.41
C TYR A 103 -2.11 6.92 -4.79
N ILE A 104 -1.65 6.67 -6.00
CA ILE A 104 -1.53 5.33 -6.58
C ILE A 104 -0.71 4.36 -5.70
N GLY A 105 0.31 4.86 -5.00
CA GLY A 105 1.14 4.02 -4.12
C GLY A 105 0.34 3.33 -3.02
N ALA A 106 -0.56 4.07 -2.35
CA ALA A 106 -1.44 3.54 -1.32
C ALA A 106 -2.50 2.59 -1.91
N MET A 107 -3.14 3.00 -3.01
CA MET A 107 -4.12 2.15 -3.72
C MET A 107 -3.51 0.80 -4.10
N MET A 108 -2.26 0.79 -4.57
CA MET A 108 -1.57 -0.45 -4.96
C MET A 108 -1.20 -1.34 -3.77
N VAL A 109 -1.07 -0.82 -2.54
CA VAL A 109 -0.98 -1.68 -1.34
C VAL A 109 -2.28 -2.45 -1.15
N VAL A 110 -3.43 -1.78 -1.26
CA VAL A 110 -4.74 -2.42 -1.14
C VAL A 110 -4.95 -3.47 -2.24
N VAL A 111 -4.64 -3.12 -3.50
CA VAL A 111 -4.79 -4.05 -4.63
C VAL A 111 -3.89 -5.28 -4.46
N ARG A 112 -2.64 -5.12 -3.99
CA ARG A 112 -1.76 -6.26 -3.65
C ARG A 112 -2.36 -7.11 -2.54
N SER A 113 -2.94 -6.49 -1.51
CA SER A 113 -3.58 -7.22 -0.42
C SER A 113 -4.77 -8.04 -0.89
N LEU A 114 -5.59 -7.49 -1.79
CA LEU A 114 -6.70 -8.23 -2.42
C LEU A 114 -6.20 -9.39 -3.30
N ILE A 115 -5.10 -9.20 -4.04
CA ILE A 115 -4.56 -10.20 -4.98
C ILE A 115 -3.88 -11.35 -4.26
N ALA A 116 -3.08 -11.07 -3.23
CA ALA A 116 -2.35 -12.09 -2.47
C ALA A 116 -3.12 -12.58 -1.24
N GLY A 117 -4.28 -11.98 -0.92
CA GLY A 117 -5.05 -12.35 0.29
C GLY A 117 -4.33 -11.93 1.58
N LEU A 118 -3.64 -10.78 1.59
CA LEU A 118 -2.91 -10.32 2.76
C LEU A 118 -3.86 -9.78 3.83
N ASN A 119 -3.48 -9.95 5.10
CA ASN A 119 -4.12 -9.26 6.22
C ASN A 119 -3.64 -7.80 6.26
N LEU A 120 -4.50 -6.89 5.81
CA LEU A 120 -4.20 -5.47 5.71
C LEU A 120 -4.34 -4.80 7.08
N ILE A 121 -3.26 -4.24 7.56
CA ILE A 121 -3.22 -3.38 8.75
C ILE A 121 -3.28 -1.93 8.26
N VAL A 122 -4.25 -1.15 8.76
CA VAL A 122 -4.47 0.23 8.31
C VAL A 122 -4.08 1.20 9.41
N ARG A 123 -3.21 2.14 9.08
CA ARG A 123 -2.83 3.24 9.98
C ARG A 123 -2.98 4.56 9.23
N ARG A 124 -3.31 5.60 9.97
CA ARG A 124 -3.40 6.95 9.42
C ARG A 124 -2.09 7.34 8.74
N ALA A 125 -2.17 7.97 7.58
CA ALA A 125 -1.02 8.56 6.92
C ALA A 125 -0.38 9.62 7.82
N SER A 126 0.83 9.34 8.28
CA SER A 126 1.59 10.20 9.19
C SER A 126 3.09 10.08 8.91
N GLY A 127 3.89 10.92 9.57
CA GLY A 127 5.35 10.81 9.54
C GLY A 127 5.89 9.63 10.36
N HIS A 128 5.08 9.03 11.24
CA HIS A 128 5.44 7.96 12.15
C HIS A 128 4.50 6.75 11.97
N PRO A 129 4.62 6.03 10.85
CA PRO A 129 3.64 5.01 10.47
C PRO A 129 3.69 3.74 11.32
N LEU A 130 4.79 3.50 12.04
CA LEU A 130 4.98 2.30 12.86
C LEU A 130 4.66 2.53 14.35
N ALA A 131 4.32 3.74 14.77
CA ALA A 131 4.07 4.06 16.18
C ALA A 131 3.06 3.09 16.82
N ASP A 132 1.91 2.89 16.17
CA ASP A 132 0.79 2.10 16.66
C ASP A 132 0.69 0.71 15.98
N VAL A 133 1.80 0.17 15.48
CA VAL A 133 1.85 -1.17 14.86
C VAL A 133 2.52 -2.14 15.80
N ASP A 134 1.74 -3.06 16.36
CA ASP A 134 2.24 -4.07 17.33
C ASP A 134 2.30 -5.48 16.72
N THR A 135 1.85 -5.63 15.47
CA THR A 135 1.86 -6.89 14.73
C THR A 135 3.09 -6.96 13.83
N PRO A 136 3.82 -8.09 13.79
CA PRO A 136 4.90 -8.28 12.82
C PRO A 136 4.39 -8.09 11.38
N LEU A 137 5.14 -7.36 10.57
CA LEU A 137 4.78 -7.06 9.19
C LEU A 137 5.60 -7.91 8.22
N ARG A 138 4.91 -8.62 7.32
CA ARG A 138 5.54 -9.24 6.15
C ARG A 138 5.90 -8.19 5.13
N PHE A 139 5.00 -7.23 4.88
CA PHE A 139 5.15 -6.25 3.80
C PHE A 139 4.73 -4.85 4.25
N ALA A 140 5.57 -3.86 3.94
CA ALA A 140 5.21 -2.45 4.08
C ALA A 140 5.65 -1.65 2.85
N ALA A 141 4.86 -0.62 2.53
CA ALA A 141 5.22 0.39 1.54
C ALA A 141 5.20 1.76 2.20
N MET A 142 6.32 2.50 2.10
CA MET A 142 6.49 3.80 2.75
C MET A 142 7.10 4.83 1.79
N VAL A 143 6.92 6.11 2.12
CA VAL A 143 7.68 7.18 1.46
C VAL A 143 9.02 7.43 2.19
N PRO A 144 10.04 8.00 1.50
CA PRO A 144 11.36 8.23 2.12
C PRO A 144 11.31 8.99 3.45
N LEU A 145 10.43 9.99 3.56
CA LEU A 145 10.27 10.77 4.80
C LEU A 145 9.78 9.91 5.98
N GLN A 146 8.86 8.99 5.75
CA GLN A 146 8.38 8.07 6.79
C GLN A 146 9.53 7.17 7.29
N VAL A 147 10.30 6.61 6.37
CA VAL A 147 11.46 5.77 6.73
C VAL A 147 12.51 6.59 7.49
N TYR A 148 12.79 7.82 7.04
CA TYR A 148 13.71 8.72 7.72
C TYR A 148 13.27 8.98 9.16
N ASN A 149 11.99 9.33 9.38
CA ASN A 149 11.44 9.60 10.70
C ASN A 149 11.47 8.35 11.60
N THR A 150 11.12 7.19 11.05
CA THR A 150 11.19 5.89 11.75
C THR A 150 12.59 5.62 12.31
N PHE A 151 13.66 5.99 11.61
CA PHE A 151 15.02 5.85 12.12
C PHE A 151 15.35 6.78 13.30
N GLN A 152 14.55 7.83 13.55
CA GLN A 152 14.79 8.75 14.68
C GLN A 152 14.17 8.24 15.99
N ILE A 153 13.23 7.30 15.94
CA ILE A 153 12.51 6.76 17.10
C ILE A 153 12.97 5.32 17.32
N PRO A 154 13.63 5.00 18.45
CA PRO A 154 14.18 3.67 18.69
C PRO A 154 13.16 2.54 18.56
N GLU A 155 11.96 2.70 19.10
CA GLU A 155 10.88 1.72 19.08
C GLU A 155 10.39 1.46 17.64
N GLU A 156 10.19 2.50 16.85
CA GLU A 156 9.77 2.36 15.45
C GLU A 156 10.89 1.74 14.59
N LYS A 157 12.15 2.08 14.88
CA LYS A 157 13.31 1.48 14.20
C LYS A 157 13.38 -0.03 14.42
N GLU A 158 13.09 -0.51 15.64
CA GLU A 158 13.05 -1.95 15.90
C GLU A 158 11.88 -2.63 15.15
N LYS A 159 10.69 -2.00 15.11
CA LYS A 159 9.56 -2.48 14.30
C LYS A 159 9.92 -2.52 12.80
N LEU A 160 10.66 -1.52 12.30
CA LEU A 160 11.14 -1.49 10.92
C LEU A 160 12.09 -2.66 10.61
N LYS A 161 13.00 -3.01 11.52
CA LYS A 161 13.89 -4.17 11.38
C LYS A 161 13.14 -5.50 11.34
N GLN A 162 11.99 -5.57 12.03
CA GLN A 162 11.13 -6.75 12.07
C GLN A 162 10.18 -6.83 10.86
N THR A 163 10.05 -5.76 10.08
CA THR A 163 9.31 -5.77 8.82
C THR A 163 10.12 -6.53 7.78
N GLU A 164 9.63 -7.68 7.30
CA GLU A 164 10.42 -8.56 6.43
C GLU A 164 10.74 -7.94 5.07
N ILE A 165 9.75 -7.28 4.45
CA ILE A 165 9.90 -6.62 3.15
C ILE A 165 9.40 -5.18 3.22
N LEU A 166 10.27 -4.24 2.89
CA LEU A 166 9.95 -2.83 2.76
C LEU A 166 10.18 -2.37 1.32
N ILE A 167 9.18 -1.74 0.70
CA ILE A 167 9.37 -0.96 -0.51
C ILE A 167 9.28 0.55 -0.20
N ILE A 168 10.18 1.33 -0.78
CA ILE A 168 10.24 2.78 -0.58
C ILE A 168 9.96 3.46 -1.91
N GLY A 169 8.91 4.28 -1.96
CA GLY A 169 8.48 4.94 -3.19
C GLY A 169 7.94 6.34 -2.98
N GLY A 170 7.48 7.00 -4.04
CA GLY A 170 6.92 8.34 -3.99
C GLY A 170 7.96 9.47 -3.84
N GLY A 171 9.26 9.14 -3.88
CA GLY A 171 10.36 10.09 -3.81
C GLY A 171 11.71 9.40 -3.90
N ALA A 172 12.78 10.18 -4.10
CA ALA A 172 14.14 9.66 -4.15
C ALA A 172 14.62 9.29 -2.73
N VAL A 173 15.29 8.15 -2.62
CA VAL A 173 16.07 7.78 -1.43
C VAL A 173 17.44 8.44 -1.57
N ASP A 174 17.76 9.36 -0.67
CA ASP A 174 19.07 10.02 -0.67
C ASP A 174 20.17 9.11 -0.11
N LYS A 175 21.42 9.51 -0.30
CA LYS A 175 22.59 8.73 0.14
C LYS A 175 22.62 8.51 1.65
N ALA A 176 22.22 9.50 2.45
CA ALA A 176 22.24 9.40 3.92
C ALA A 176 21.22 8.38 4.42
N LEU A 177 20.02 8.35 3.83
CA LEU A 177 19.01 7.35 4.14
C LEU A 177 19.44 5.96 3.63
N GLU A 178 20.02 5.86 2.42
CA GLU A 178 20.53 4.59 1.88
C GLU A 178 21.61 3.98 2.77
N GLU A 179 22.51 4.77 3.32
CA GLU A 179 23.55 4.31 4.27
C GLU A 179 22.94 3.73 5.55
N LYS A 180 21.88 4.35 6.09
CA LYS A 180 21.16 3.80 7.24
C LYS A 180 20.47 2.46 6.91
N ILE A 181 19.88 2.36 5.71
CA ILE A 181 19.19 1.16 5.23
C ILE A 181 20.15 -0.01 5.03
N ARG A 182 21.39 0.23 4.57
CA ARG A 182 22.39 -0.82 4.35
C ARG A 182 22.63 -1.72 5.55
N ASN A 183 22.42 -1.21 6.76
CA ASN A 183 22.61 -1.93 8.01
C ASN A 183 21.37 -2.73 8.45
N LEU A 184 20.28 -2.69 7.66
CA LEU A 184 19.08 -3.49 7.95
C LEU A 184 19.25 -4.90 7.39
N SER A 185 18.74 -5.90 8.13
CA SER A 185 18.77 -7.30 7.73
C SER A 185 17.58 -7.73 6.87
N ASN A 186 16.48 -6.98 6.93
CA ASN A 186 15.27 -7.23 6.17
C ASN A 186 15.44 -6.83 4.68
N ALA A 187 14.48 -7.23 3.84
CA ALA A 187 14.52 -6.92 2.41
C ALA A 187 14.02 -5.49 2.14
N VAL A 188 14.91 -4.57 1.76
CA VAL A 188 14.54 -3.17 1.45
C VAL A 188 14.80 -2.83 -0.01
N TYR A 189 13.76 -2.31 -0.68
CA TYR A 189 13.82 -1.91 -2.08
C TYR A 189 13.41 -0.45 -2.27
N SER A 190 14.10 0.27 -3.14
CA SER A 190 13.56 1.50 -3.73
C SER A 190 12.76 1.18 -4.97
N THR A 191 11.67 1.91 -5.18
CA THR A 191 10.85 1.79 -6.39
C THR A 191 11.23 2.84 -7.41
N TYR A 192 11.14 2.48 -8.68
CA TYR A 192 11.14 3.41 -9.79
C TYR A 192 9.83 3.29 -10.55
N GLY A 193 9.06 4.38 -10.61
CA GLY A 193 7.76 4.44 -11.24
C GLY A 193 7.06 5.76 -10.97
N MET A 194 5.93 5.95 -11.61
CA MET A 194 5.09 7.14 -11.49
C MET A 194 3.60 6.74 -11.63
N THR A 195 2.70 7.70 -11.49
CA THR A 195 1.25 7.44 -11.62
C THR A 195 0.92 6.93 -13.02
N GLU A 196 1.57 7.46 -14.05
CA GLU A 196 1.37 7.10 -15.46
C GLU A 196 1.83 5.66 -15.78
N THR A 197 2.71 5.09 -14.95
CA THR A 197 3.10 3.67 -15.03
C THR A 197 2.30 2.79 -14.04
N LEU A 198 1.23 3.31 -13.44
CA LEU A 198 0.36 2.71 -12.42
C LEU A 198 1.03 2.48 -11.07
N SER A 199 2.29 2.16 -11.07
CA SER A 199 3.08 1.83 -9.89
C SER A 199 4.54 1.80 -10.32
N HIS A 200 5.37 1.08 -9.56
CA HIS A 200 6.75 0.86 -9.94
C HIS A 200 6.86 -0.11 -11.13
N ILE A 201 7.81 0.19 -12.00
CA ILE A 201 8.25 -0.68 -13.11
C ILE A 201 9.58 -1.34 -12.81
N ALA A 202 10.26 -0.92 -11.74
CA ALA A 202 11.49 -1.53 -11.27
C ALA A 202 11.61 -1.43 -9.75
N LEU A 203 12.28 -2.41 -9.17
CA LEU A 203 12.67 -2.47 -7.77
C LEU A 203 14.19 -2.61 -7.70
N ARG A 204 14.85 -1.68 -6.99
CA ARG A 204 16.29 -1.74 -6.72
C ARG A 204 16.50 -2.10 -5.26
N ARG A 205 17.15 -3.23 -5.01
CA ARG A 205 17.56 -3.61 -3.64
C ARG A 205 18.52 -2.55 -3.08
N LEU A 206 18.29 -2.11 -1.83
CA LEU A 206 19.11 -1.09 -1.17
C LEU A 206 20.13 -1.69 -0.19
N ASN A 207 19.89 -2.92 0.23
CA ASN A 207 20.73 -3.65 1.17
C ASN A 207 20.88 -5.12 0.77
N GLY A 208 22.01 -5.75 1.04
CA GLY A 208 22.32 -7.14 0.69
C GLY A 208 23.33 -7.27 -0.43
#